data_54573b6fc0421fc66ca4c2c92f880e8d
#
_entry.id   54573b6fc0421fc66ca4c2c92f880e8d
#
_cell.length_a   1.000
_cell.length_b   1.000
_cell.length_c   1.000
_cell.angle_alpha   90.00
_cell.angle_beta   90.00
_cell.angle_gamma   90.00
#
_symmetry.space_group_name_H-M   'P 1'
#
loop_
_entity.id
_entity.type
_entity.pdbx_description
1 polymer ?
#
loop_
_entity_poly.entity_id
_entity_poly.type
_entity_poly.pdbx_seq_one_letter_code
_entity_poly.pdbx_strand_id
1 'polypeptide(L)'
;MAEASLLAIAAVIVVSAVIIFKVAKGVIQTIFLASAVASIVLAVSAGFIVKDALDFSGKFQAESNMLLFANSEGTALTSGVIMKDKKSDPLASADVDRLNQFFVKNDYELMLGDNYRLLIVRESALADSVSGSSGKRAEAVRAMYVQKVSDD
;
A
#
# COMPACT_ATOMS: atom_id res chain seq x y z
N MET A 1 7.40 75.50 1.32
CA MET A 1 8.28 74.30 1.47
C MET A 1 7.58 73.14 2.15
N ALA A 2 6.67 73.30 3.06
CA ALA A 2 5.94 72.23 3.72
C ALA A 2 4.99 71.45 2.83
N GLU A 3 4.32 72.05 1.84
CA GLU A 3 3.40 71.38 0.93
C GLU A 3 4.10 70.43 -0.04
N ALA A 4 5.28 70.81 -0.53
CA ALA A 4 6.05 69.95 -1.45
C ALA A 4 6.56 68.69 -0.74
N SER A 5 6.89 68.74 0.54
CA SER A 5 7.32 67.58 1.34
C SER A 5 6.16 66.64 1.66
N LEU A 6 4.96 67.16 1.87
CA LEU A 6 3.74 66.37 2.08
C LEU A 6 3.34 65.60 0.82
N LEU A 7 3.39 66.23 -0.32
CA LEU A 7 3.13 65.57 -1.64
C LEU A 7 4.14 64.48 -1.95
N ALA A 8 5.40 64.71 -1.66
CA ALA A 8 6.45 63.68 -1.84
C ALA A 8 6.24 62.46 -0.92
N ILE A 9 5.87 62.69 0.33
CA ILE A 9 5.56 61.58 1.27
C ILE A 9 4.31 60.78 0.80
N ALA A 10 3.28 61.51 0.38
CA ALA A 10 2.07 60.85 -0.13
C ALA A 10 2.34 60.02 -1.40
N ALA A 11 3.17 60.52 -2.28
CA ALA A 11 3.57 59.77 -3.51
C ALA A 11 4.36 58.51 -3.16
N VAL A 12 5.28 58.57 -2.19
CA VAL A 12 6.04 57.38 -1.75
C VAL A 12 5.10 56.33 -1.12
N ILE A 13 4.13 56.73 -0.32
CA ILE A 13 3.16 55.83 0.30
C ILE A 13 2.33 55.12 -0.76
N VAL A 14 1.83 55.85 -1.75
CA VAL A 14 1.02 55.27 -2.84
C VAL A 14 1.83 54.30 -3.68
N VAL A 15 3.04 54.67 -4.08
CA VAL A 15 3.93 53.77 -4.84
C VAL A 15 4.26 52.51 -4.06
N SER A 16 4.60 52.65 -2.78
CA SER A 16 4.87 51.49 -1.91
C SER A 16 3.66 50.60 -1.78
N ALA A 17 2.47 51.14 -1.60
CA ALA A 17 1.22 50.35 -1.52
C ALA A 17 0.94 49.59 -2.82
N VAL A 18 1.15 50.19 -3.99
CA VAL A 18 0.99 49.54 -5.30
C VAL A 18 2.00 48.39 -5.47
N ILE A 19 3.25 48.60 -5.07
CA ILE A 19 4.29 47.56 -5.17
C ILE A 19 3.94 46.38 -4.25
N ILE A 20 3.60 46.66 -3.00
CA ILE A 20 3.21 45.65 -2.03
C ILE A 20 2.01 44.86 -2.54
N PHE A 21 1.00 45.55 -3.06
CA PHE A 21 -0.19 44.89 -3.62
C PHE A 21 0.12 43.96 -4.80
N LYS A 22 0.97 44.42 -5.75
CA LYS A 22 1.39 43.57 -6.89
C LYS A 22 2.18 42.37 -6.46
N VAL A 23 3.12 42.54 -5.52
CA VAL A 23 3.94 41.45 -5.00
C VAL A 23 3.07 40.46 -4.24
N ALA A 24 2.19 40.94 -3.35
CA ALA A 24 1.29 40.10 -2.58
C ALA A 24 0.34 39.32 -3.52
N LYS A 25 -0.21 39.96 -4.55
CA LYS A 25 -1.06 39.27 -5.53
C LYS A 25 -0.30 38.17 -6.28
N GLY A 26 0.93 38.40 -6.68
CA GLY A 26 1.77 37.44 -7.36
C GLY A 26 2.08 36.23 -6.46
N VAL A 27 2.44 36.47 -5.20
CA VAL A 27 2.71 35.43 -4.21
C VAL A 27 1.45 34.59 -3.93
N ILE A 28 0.31 35.23 -3.72
CA ILE A 28 -0.97 34.54 -3.48
C ILE A 28 -1.34 33.68 -4.68
N GLN A 29 -1.20 34.19 -5.92
CA GLN A 29 -1.47 33.40 -7.12
C GLN A 29 -0.54 32.20 -7.24
N THR A 30 0.75 32.35 -6.92
CA THR A 30 1.73 31.25 -6.96
C THR A 30 1.41 30.19 -5.93
N ILE A 31 1.05 30.58 -4.70
CA ILE A 31 0.66 29.65 -3.65
C ILE A 31 -0.62 28.89 -4.05
N PHE A 32 -1.61 29.60 -4.61
CA PHE A 32 -2.87 28.99 -5.04
C PHE A 32 -2.63 27.96 -6.16
N LEU A 33 -1.80 28.30 -7.14
CA LEU A 33 -1.45 27.41 -8.24
C LEU A 33 -0.70 26.18 -7.73
N ALA A 34 0.30 26.38 -6.87
CA ALA A 34 1.07 25.28 -6.27
C ALA A 34 0.18 24.35 -5.45
N SER A 35 -0.74 24.90 -4.66
CA SER A 35 -1.72 24.15 -3.87
C SER A 35 -2.68 23.35 -4.76
N ALA A 36 -3.17 23.95 -5.86
CA ALA A 36 -4.04 23.26 -6.81
C ALA A 36 -3.32 22.09 -7.49
N VAL A 37 -2.09 22.30 -7.94
CA VAL A 37 -1.27 21.24 -8.55
C VAL A 37 -0.99 20.12 -7.55
N ALA A 38 -0.60 20.44 -6.32
CA ALA A 38 -0.38 19.45 -5.28
C ALA A 38 -1.64 18.62 -4.98
N SER A 39 -2.81 19.27 -4.93
CA SER A 39 -4.09 18.58 -4.70
C SER A 39 -4.44 17.62 -5.84
N ILE A 40 -4.19 18.00 -7.09
CA ILE A 40 -4.40 17.12 -8.24
C ILE A 40 -3.47 15.90 -8.19
N VAL A 41 -2.19 16.11 -7.89
CA VAL A 41 -1.21 15.02 -7.79
C VAL A 41 -1.60 14.04 -6.69
N LEU A 42 -2.02 14.54 -5.53
CA LEU A 42 -2.49 13.69 -4.42
C LEU A 42 -3.75 12.92 -4.79
N ALA A 43 -4.72 13.54 -5.43
CA ALA A 43 -5.96 12.88 -5.85
C ALA A 43 -5.70 11.77 -6.88
N VAL A 44 -4.82 12.01 -7.86
CA VAL A 44 -4.44 11.01 -8.86
C VAL A 44 -3.69 9.86 -8.19
N SER A 45 -2.72 10.14 -7.32
CA SER A 45 -1.96 9.11 -6.60
C SER A 45 -2.86 8.24 -5.71
N ALA A 46 -3.79 8.84 -4.99
CA ALA A 46 -4.77 8.11 -4.19
C ALA A 46 -5.67 7.22 -5.06
N GLY A 47 -6.10 7.71 -6.23
CA GLY A 47 -6.91 6.93 -7.17
C GLY A 47 -6.19 5.68 -7.70
N PHE A 48 -4.89 5.77 -7.97
CA PHE A 48 -4.09 4.61 -8.37
C PHE A 48 -3.94 3.59 -7.25
N ILE A 49 -3.68 4.02 -6.03
CA ILE A 49 -3.56 3.12 -4.88
C ILE A 49 -4.88 2.36 -4.63
N VAL A 50 -6.02 3.03 -4.69
CA VAL A 50 -7.34 2.39 -4.51
C VAL A 50 -7.63 1.40 -5.63
N LYS A 51 -7.34 1.75 -6.89
CA LYS A 51 -7.53 0.83 -8.02
C LYS A 51 -6.67 -0.41 -7.88
N ASP A 52 -5.39 -0.26 -7.54
CA ASP A 52 -4.49 -1.38 -7.36
C ASP A 52 -4.93 -2.29 -6.21
N ALA A 53 -5.44 -1.72 -5.14
CA ALA A 53 -5.97 -2.48 -4.01
C ALA A 53 -7.23 -3.28 -4.39
N LEU A 54 -8.15 -2.67 -5.14
CA LEU A 54 -9.36 -3.34 -5.62
C LEU A 54 -9.04 -4.43 -6.65
N ASP A 55 -8.15 -4.16 -7.60
CA ASP A 55 -7.69 -5.15 -8.58
C ASP A 55 -6.98 -6.32 -7.88
N PHE A 56 -6.18 -6.04 -6.86
CA PHE A 56 -5.52 -7.05 -6.05
C PHE A 56 -6.53 -7.93 -5.31
N SER A 57 -7.52 -7.33 -4.65
CA SER A 57 -8.56 -8.07 -3.92
C SER A 57 -9.36 -8.98 -4.85
N GLY A 58 -9.76 -8.48 -6.03
CA GLY A 58 -10.48 -9.23 -7.03
C GLY A 58 -9.68 -10.42 -7.56
N LYS A 59 -8.43 -10.20 -7.95
CA LYS A 59 -7.52 -11.24 -8.44
C LYS A 59 -7.15 -12.24 -7.34
N PHE A 60 -6.94 -11.77 -6.11
CA PHE A 60 -6.64 -12.64 -4.98
C PHE A 60 -7.78 -13.61 -4.68
N GLN A 61 -9.02 -13.24 -4.95
CA GLN A 61 -10.17 -14.13 -4.79
C GLN A 61 -10.38 -15.08 -5.98
N ALA A 62 -10.13 -14.62 -7.20
CA ALA A 62 -10.39 -15.37 -8.42
C ALA A 62 -9.22 -16.28 -8.84
N GLU A 63 -7.98 -15.83 -8.61
CA GLU A 63 -6.79 -16.55 -9.01
C GLU A 63 -6.33 -17.54 -7.93
N SER A 64 -5.52 -18.53 -8.35
CA SER A 64 -4.90 -19.47 -7.43
C SER A 64 -3.77 -18.80 -6.65
N ASN A 65 -3.84 -18.83 -5.33
CA ASN A 65 -2.81 -18.30 -4.43
C ASN A 65 -2.27 -19.40 -3.54
N MET A 66 -0.96 -19.45 -3.37
CA MET A 66 -0.31 -20.38 -2.47
C MET A 66 0.02 -19.69 -1.15
N LEU A 67 -0.44 -20.25 -0.05
CA LEU A 67 -0.12 -19.80 1.30
C LEU A 67 0.67 -20.91 2.01
N LEU A 68 1.90 -20.59 2.37
CA LEU A 68 2.80 -21.51 3.07
C LEU A 68 3.03 -21.04 4.50
N PHE A 69 3.10 -22.00 5.41
CA PHE A 69 3.45 -21.72 6.79
C PHE A 69 4.86 -22.24 7.06
N ALA A 70 5.70 -21.34 7.56
CA ALA A 70 7.03 -21.65 8.00
C ALA A 70 7.05 -21.82 9.53
N ASN A 71 7.99 -22.60 10.03
CA ASN A 71 8.23 -22.74 11.47
C ASN A 71 8.51 -21.37 12.12
N SER A 72 8.52 -21.32 13.44
CA SER A 72 8.71 -20.07 14.20
C SER A 72 10.00 -19.33 13.85
N GLU A 73 11.04 -20.07 13.46
CA GLU A 73 12.34 -19.52 13.06
C GLU A 73 12.34 -19.06 11.58
N GLY A 74 11.39 -19.50 10.76
CA GLY A 74 11.33 -19.21 9.34
C GLY A 74 12.38 -19.95 8.51
N THR A 75 12.85 -21.09 8.98
CA THR A 75 13.91 -21.90 8.34
C THR A 75 13.39 -23.07 7.52
N ALA A 76 12.17 -23.53 7.80
CA ALA A 76 11.54 -24.65 7.12
C ALA A 76 10.02 -24.45 6.99
N LEU A 77 9.45 -24.98 5.92
CA LEU A 77 8.00 -25.02 5.72
C LEU A 77 7.41 -26.18 6.55
N THR A 78 6.31 -25.90 7.22
CA THR A 78 5.58 -26.87 8.05
C THR A 78 4.29 -27.36 7.39
N SER A 79 3.64 -26.49 6.63
CA SER A 79 2.38 -26.79 5.93
C SER A 79 2.11 -25.74 4.85
N GLY A 80 1.10 -26.01 4.03
CA GLY A 80 0.66 -25.06 3.01
C GLY A 80 -0.75 -25.35 2.54
N VAL A 81 -1.36 -24.35 1.92
CA VAL A 81 -2.67 -24.46 1.28
C VAL A 81 -2.67 -23.69 -0.04
N ILE A 82 -3.44 -24.18 -0.99
CA ILE A 82 -3.80 -23.44 -2.19
C ILE A 82 -5.18 -22.82 -1.98
N MET A 83 -5.27 -21.51 -2.17
CA MET A 83 -6.51 -20.76 -2.05
C MET A 83 -6.99 -20.36 -3.43
N LYS A 84 -8.21 -20.75 -3.79
CA LYS A 84 -8.89 -20.36 -5.03
C LYS A 84 -10.39 -20.32 -4.79
N ASP A 85 -11.09 -19.36 -5.38
CA ASP A 85 -12.55 -19.24 -5.35
C ASP A 85 -13.16 -19.41 -3.96
N LYS A 86 -12.56 -18.75 -2.96
CA LYS A 86 -12.96 -18.84 -1.55
C LYS A 86 -12.79 -20.23 -0.90
N LYS A 87 -12.14 -21.15 -1.55
CA LYS A 87 -11.79 -22.47 -1.02
C LYS A 87 -10.31 -22.50 -0.65
N SER A 88 -9.99 -23.35 0.29
CA SER A 88 -8.61 -23.61 0.71
C SER A 88 -8.36 -25.11 0.70
N ASP A 89 -7.51 -25.57 -0.19
CA ASP A 89 -7.13 -26.98 -0.31
C ASP A 89 -5.75 -27.18 0.30
N PRO A 90 -5.61 -28.01 1.34
CA PRO A 90 -4.32 -28.26 1.98
C PRO A 90 -3.38 -28.98 1.00
N LEU A 91 -2.11 -28.56 1.01
CA LEU A 91 -1.06 -29.26 0.28
C LEU A 91 -0.74 -30.61 0.93
N ALA A 92 -0.48 -31.62 0.10
CA ALA A 92 0.04 -32.88 0.58
C ALA A 92 1.45 -32.70 1.17
N SER A 93 1.80 -33.55 2.13
CA SER A 93 3.13 -33.48 2.78
C SER A 93 4.27 -33.59 1.78
N ALA A 94 4.15 -34.44 0.77
CA ALA A 94 5.15 -34.60 -0.29
C ALA A 94 5.36 -33.30 -1.12
N ASP A 95 4.30 -32.51 -1.33
CA ASP A 95 4.40 -31.22 -2.00
C ASP A 95 5.06 -30.18 -1.10
N VAL A 96 4.74 -30.18 0.18
CA VAL A 96 5.41 -29.30 1.17
C VAL A 96 6.90 -29.61 1.24
N ASP A 97 7.28 -30.89 1.26
CA ASP A 97 8.69 -31.32 1.28
C ASP A 97 9.43 -30.87 0.04
N ARG A 98 8.80 -30.96 -1.13
CA ARG A 98 9.38 -30.49 -2.39
C ARG A 98 9.55 -28.96 -2.37
N LEU A 99 8.52 -28.22 -1.94
CA LEU A 99 8.58 -26.77 -1.82
C LEU A 99 9.62 -26.32 -0.80
N ASN A 100 9.82 -27.09 0.27
CA ASN A 100 10.83 -26.80 1.27
C ASN A 100 12.26 -26.85 0.69
N GLN A 101 12.53 -27.74 -0.27
CA GLN A 101 13.83 -27.76 -0.96
C GLN A 101 14.10 -26.47 -1.73
N PHE A 102 13.09 -25.87 -2.33
CA PHE A 102 13.21 -24.57 -3.00
C PHE A 102 13.28 -23.43 -1.98
N PHE A 103 12.51 -23.52 -0.88
CA PHE A 103 12.50 -22.52 0.17
C PHE A 103 13.89 -22.33 0.81
N VAL A 104 14.56 -23.40 1.14
CA VAL A 104 15.93 -23.36 1.70
C VAL A 104 16.93 -22.74 0.73
N LYS A 105 16.68 -22.85 -0.57
CA LYS A 105 17.53 -22.25 -1.63
C LYS A 105 17.12 -20.81 -1.98
N ASN A 106 16.06 -20.29 -1.37
CA ASN A 106 15.42 -19.01 -1.70
C ASN A 106 14.94 -18.93 -3.16
N ASP A 107 14.56 -20.05 -3.76
CA ASP A 107 14.08 -20.13 -5.14
C ASP A 107 12.55 -19.94 -5.18
N TYR A 108 12.14 -18.70 -4.94
CA TYR A 108 10.71 -18.35 -4.82
C TYR A 108 9.96 -18.42 -6.16
N GLU A 109 10.66 -18.30 -7.30
CA GLU A 109 10.04 -18.45 -8.61
C GLU A 109 9.56 -19.89 -8.84
N LEU A 110 10.39 -20.86 -8.52
CA LEU A 110 10.02 -22.28 -8.60
C LEU A 110 8.92 -22.65 -7.59
N MET A 111 8.91 -21.99 -6.42
CA MET A 111 7.84 -22.17 -5.44
C MET A 111 6.51 -21.59 -5.91
N LEU A 112 6.53 -20.43 -6.57
CA LEU A 112 5.33 -19.77 -7.06
C LEU A 112 4.61 -20.65 -8.11
N GLY A 113 5.35 -21.25 -9.03
CA GLY A 113 4.80 -22.08 -10.11
C GLY A 113 3.72 -21.31 -10.90
N ASP A 114 2.57 -21.95 -11.11
CA ASP A 114 1.43 -21.38 -11.83
C ASP A 114 0.49 -20.54 -10.94
N ASN A 115 0.84 -20.31 -9.68
CA ASN A 115 0.02 -19.52 -8.78
C ASN A 115 0.22 -18.02 -8.99
N TYR A 116 -0.83 -17.26 -8.79
CA TYR A 116 -0.79 -15.79 -8.93
C TYR A 116 0.09 -15.14 -7.87
N ARG A 117 0.03 -15.65 -6.62
CA ARG A 117 0.86 -15.16 -5.52
C ARG A 117 1.31 -16.28 -4.59
N LEU A 118 2.47 -16.05 -4.01
CA LEU A 118 3.04 -16.85 -2.95
C LEU A 118 3.10 -16.01 -1.68
N LEU A 119 2.46 -16.48 -0.63
CA LEU A 119 2.47 -15.87 0.70
C LEU A 119 3.14 -16.84 1.67
N ILE A 120 4.16 -16.40 2.38
CA ILE A 120 4.84 -17.21 3.40
C ILE A 120 4.63 -16.52 4.75
N VAL A 121 4.00 -17.23 5.66
CA VAL A 121 3.68 -16.74 7.01
C VAL A 121 4.43 -17.57 8.02
N ARG A 122 5.18 -16.93 8.91
CA ARG A 122 5.81 -17.62 10.04
C ARG A 122 4.77 -17.94 11.10
N GLU A 123 4.82 -19.12 11.66
CA GLU A 123 3.89 -19.53 12.74
C GLU A 123 3.96 -18.59 13.95
N SER A 124 5.14 -18.03 14.24
CA SER A 124 5.31 -17.03 15.30
C SER A 124 4.59 -15.71 15.08
N ALA A 125 4.21 -15.41 13.83
CA ALA A 125 3.43 -14.20 13.50
C ALA A 125 1.92 -14.40 13.66
N LEU A 126 1.46 -15.63 13.86
CA LEU A 126 0.06 -15.95 14.07
C LEU A 126 -0.27 -15.89 15.56
N ALA A 127 -1.39 -15.26 15.90
CA ALA A 127 -1.88 -15.28 17.27
C ALA A 127 -2.24 -16.70 17.71
N ASP A 128 -2.09 -17.01 19.00
CA ASP A 128 -2.40 -18.33 19.58
C ASP A 128 -3.85 -18.78 19.32
N SER A 129 -4.76 -17.83 19.12
CA SER A 129 -6.16 -18.08 18.76
C SER A 129 -6.35 -18.71 17.37
N VAL A 130 -5.33 -18.65 16.51
CA VAL A 130 -5.33 -19.20 15.14
C VAL A 130 -4.63 -20.56 15.09
N SER A 131 -4.22 -21.11 16.24
CA SER A 131 -3.65 -22.44 16.33
C SER A 131 -4.70 -23.49 15.93
N GLY A 132 -4.48 -24.17 14.79
CA GLY A 132 -5.41 -25.16 14.26
C GLY A 132 -4.87 -25.81 12.99
N SER A 133 -5.75 -26.50 12.25
CA SER A 133 -5.38 -27.05 10.95
C SER A 133 -4.95 -25.96 9.98
N SER A 134 -4.09 -26.29 9.01
CA SER A 134 -3.61 -25.35 7.98
C SER A 134 -4.74 -24.63 7.24
N GLY A 135 -5.89 -25.28 7.06
CA GLY A 135 -7.08 -24.66 6.46
C GLY A 135 -7.66 -23.53 7.29
N LYS A 136 -7.78 -23.69 8.62
CA LYS A 136 -8.26 -22.64 9.52
C LYS A 136 -7.29 -21.45 9.58
N ARG A 137 -5.98 -21.72 9.57
CA ARG A 137 -4.96 -20.69 9.51
C ARG A 137 -5.05 -19.90 8.20
N ALA A 138 -5.25 -20.60 7.09
CA ALA A 138 -5.43 -19.97 5.78
C ALA A 138 -6.67 -19.06 5.71
N GLU A 139 -7.80 -19.51 6.29
CA GLU A 139 -9.01 -18.69 6.37
C GLU A 139 -8.80 -17.43 7.23
N ALA A 140 -8.10 -17.55 8.34
CA ALA A 140 -7.79 -16.41 9.20
C ALA A 140 -6.88 -15.40 8.50
N VAL A 141 -5.80 -15.83 7.85
CA VAL A 141 -4.91 -14.96 7.08
C VAL A 141 -5.66 -14.30 5.93
N ARG A 142 -6.51 -15.05 5.23
CA ARG A 142 -7.35 -14.53 4.17
C ARG A 142 -8.32 -13.46 4.67
N ALA A 143 -9.01 -13.70 5.79
CA ALA A 143 -9.94 -12.74 6.39
C ALA A 143 -9.22 -11.44 6.75
N MET A 144 -8.02 -11.51 7.34
CA MET A 144 -7.21 -10.34 7.64
C MET A 144 -6.83 -9.56 6.36
N TYR A 145 -6.49 -10.24 5.28
CA TYR A 145 -6.10 -9.61 4.03
C TYR A 145 -7.28 -8.92 3.35
N VAL A 146 -8.45 -9.57 3.30
CA VAL A 146 -9.66 -9.00 2.70
C VAL A 146 -10.19 -7.84 3.52
N GLN A 147 -10.18 -7.95 4.85
CA GLN A 147 -10.63 -6.89 5.74
C GLN A 147 -9.74 -5.65 5.62
N LYS A 148 -8.43 -5.81 5.60
CA LYS A 148 -7.50 -4.68 5.50
C LYS A 148 -7.60 -3.93 4.15
N VAL A 149 -8.00 -4.59 3.08
CA VAL A 149 -8.19 -3.98 1.75
C VAL A 149 -9.56 -3.31 1.62
N SER A 150 -10.55 -3.69 2.46
CA SER A 150 -11.89 -3.05 2.45
C SER A 150 -12.01 -1.88 3.42
N ASP A 151 -11.08 -1.75 4.38
CA ASP A 151 -11.08 -0.67 5.39
C ASP A 151 -10.19 0.54 4.99
N ASP A 152 -9.42 0.46 3.90
CA ASP A 152 -8.66 1.53 3.27
C ASP A 152 -9.38 2.07 2.04
#